data_79abe4122b301a6a647a32fd35cbc592
#
_entry.id   79abe4122b301a6a647a32fd35cbc592
#
_cell.length_a   1.000
_cell.length_b   1.000
_cell.length_c   1.000
_cell.angle_alpha   90.00
_cell.angle_beta   90.00
_cell.angle_gamma   90.00
#
_symmetry.space_group_name_H-M   'P 1'
#
loop_
_entity.id
_entity.type
_entity.pdbx_description
1 polymer ?
#
loop_
_entity_poly.entity_id
_entity_poly.type
_entity_poly.pdbx_seq_one_letter_code
_entity_poly.pdbx_strand_id
1 'polypeptide(L)'
;MRSITTPEAPAAIGTYSQAVRAGDTVYLSGQIPLDPKTMKLVEGDIEAQVKRVFDNLRAVCREAGGDFDRVARVTVYLTDLANFAKVNEVMAAYFNEPYPARAAIGVASLPRGAAVEVDAIMYLGPRDEALAPAAAASATAKP
;
A
#
# COMPACT_ATOMS: atom_id res chain seq x y z
N MET A 1 -6.62 16.08 12.55
CA MET A 1 -5.75 15.26 11.67
C MET A 1 -4.33 15.27 12.19
N ARG A 2 -3.64 14.17 11.97
CA ARG A 2 -2.24 14.07 12.35
C ARG A 2 -1.41 13.57 11.17
N SER A 3 -0.34 14.29 10.87
CA SER A 3 0.62 13.91 9.83
C SER A 3 1.54 12.79 10.34
N ILE A 4 1.82 11.83 9.48
CA ILE A 4 2.70 10.69 9.75
C ILE A 4 3.96 10.86 8.92
N THR A 5 5.12 10.70 9.54
CA THR A 5 6.41 10.84 8.87
C THR A 5 7.38 9.78 9.40
N THR A 6 8.07 9.10 8.51
CA THR A 6 9.10 8.13 8.87
C THR A 6 10.29 8.25 7.92
N PRO A 7 11.54 8.15 8.41
CA PRO A 7 12.71 8.10 7.55
C PRO A 7 12.88 6.75 6.84
N GLU A 8 12.10 5.74 7.20
CA GLU A 8 12.16 4.41 6.57
C GLU A 8 11.40 4.37 5.24
N ALA A 9 10.72 5.44 4.87
CA ALA A 9 10.09 5.61 3.58
C ALA A 9 10.58 6.91 2.95
N PRO A 10 10.47 7.08 1.61
CA PRO A 10 10.91 8.30 0.95
C PRO A 10 10.26 9.54 1.56
N ALA A 11 11.07 10.56 1.82
CA ALA A 11 10.58 11.83 2.35
C ALA A 11 9.55 12.46 1.39
N ALA A 12 8.55 13.13 1.96
CA ALA A 12 7.60 13.87 1.15
C ALA A 12 8.30 15.08 0.54
N ILE A 13 8.38 15.11 -0.78
CA ILE A 13 8.98 16.19 -1.53
C ILE A 13 7.88 17.00 -2.20
N GLY A 14 7.31 17.93 -1.47
CA GLY A 14 6.22 18.74 -1.98
C GLY A 14 5.18 19.02 -0.91
N THR A 15 4.02 19.45 -1.33
CA THR A 15 2.95 19.89 -0.44
C THR A 15 2.02 18.73 -0.06
N TYR A 16 2.61 17.68 0.53
CA TYR A 16 1.84 16.52 1.00
C TYR A 16 2.57 15.84 2.17
N SER A 17 1.85 14.99 2.90
CA SER A 17 2.38 14.15 3.96
C SER A 17 2.52 12.72 3.46
N GLN A 18 3.43 11.94 4.02
CA GLN A 18 3.53 10.51 3.71
C GLN A 18 2.21 9.79 4.03
N ALA A 19 1.57 10.18 5.12
CA ALA A 19 0.23 9.74 5.46
C ALA A 19 -0.40 10.73 6.42
N VAL A 20 -1.72 10.66 6.55
CA VAL A 20 -2.49 11.48 7.46
C VAL A 20 -3.46 10.58 8.22
N ARG A 21 -3.49 10.70 9.53
CA ARG A 21 -4.49 10.04 10.35
C ARG A 21 -5.64 10.99 10.63
N ALA A 22 -6.86 10.54 10.31
CA ALA A 22 -8.10 11.26 10.60
C ALA A 22 -9.01 10.30 11.37
N GLY A 23 -9.18 10.54 12.68
CA GLY A 23 -9.87 9.57 13.54
C GLY A 23 -9.11 8.25 13.57
N ASP A 24 -9.78 7.18 13.19
CA ASP A 24 -9.18 5.85 13.12
C ASP A 24 -8.76 5.46 11.69
N THR A 25 -8.90 6.36 10.74
CA THR A 25 -8.53 6.10 9.35
C THR A 25 -7.20 6.76 9.04
N VAL A 26 -6.32 6.02 8.38
CA VAL A 26 -5.04 6.53 7.90
C VAL A 26 -5.06 6.51 6.38
N TYR A 27 -4.85 7.66 5.79
CA TYR A 27 -4.75 7.83 4.35
C TYR A 27 -3.28 7.91 3.98
N LEU A 28 -2.81 6.92 3.22
CA LEU A 28 -1.41 6.86 2.82
C LEU A 28 -1.25 7.41 1.41
N SER A 29 -0.36 8.36 1.26
CA SER A 29 0.00 8.92 -0.04
C SER A 29 0.60 7.83 -0.94
N GLY A 30 0.50 8.02 -2.24
CA GLY A 30 1.07 7.09 -3.21
C GLY A 30 2.57 6.98 -3.06
N GLN A 31 3.08 5.75 -3.16
CA GLN A 31 4.50 5.46 -3.15
C GLN A 31 4.92 4.98 -4.53
N ILE A 32 5.96 5.58 -5.07
CA ILE A 32 6.70 5.09 -6.23
C ILE A 32 7.95 4.37 -5.72
N PRO A 33 8.64 3.57 -6.56
CA PRO A 33 9.71 2.71 -6.04
C PRO A 33 11.02 3.46 -5.78
N LEU A 34 10.97 4.49 -4.95
CA LEU A 34 12.15 5.22 -4.51
C LEU A 34 12.81 4.51 -3.34
N ASP A 35 14.14 4.46 -3.37
CA ASP A 35 14.93 4.09 -2.20
C ASP A 35 14.88 5.26 -1.22
N PRO A 36 14.46 5.04 0.04
CA PRO A 36 14.34 6.14 1.00
C PRO A 36 15.66 6.80 1.35
N LYS A 37 16.78 6.15 1.14
CA LYS A 37 18.10 6.70 1.46
C LYS A 37 18.65 7.57 0.34
N THR A 38 18.51 7.13 -0.90
CA THR A 38 19.05 7.85 -2.06
C THR A 38 18.03 8.76 -2.72
N MET A 39 16.75 8.53 -2.48
CA MET A 39 15.64 9.24 -3.13
C MET A 39 15.65 9.05 -4.64
N LYS A 40 16.19 7.92 -5.12
CA LYS A 40 16.20 7.55 -6.53
C LYS A 40 15.38 6.30 -6.74
N LEU A 41 14.82 6.16 -7.94
CA LEU A 41 14.14 4.93 -8.33
C LEU A 41 15.11 3.75 -8.21
N VAL A 42 14.65 2.65 -7.61
CA VAL A 42 15.47 1.44 -7.55
C VAL A 42 15.68 0.90 -8.95
N GLU A 43 16.86 0.36 -9.18
CA GLU A 43 17.17 -0.35 -10.41
C GLU A 43 16.60 -1.76 -10.31
N GLY A 44 16.28 -2.33 -11.46
CA GLY A 44 15.80 -3.69 -11.51
C GLY A 44 14.49 -3.81 -12.29
N ASP A 45 13.95 -5.02 -12.29
CA ASP A 45 12.73 -5.34 -13.00
C ASP A 45 11.48 -4.86 -12.24
N ILE A 46 10.32 -5.14 -12.81
CA ILE A 46 9.06 -4.72 -12.19
C ILE A 46 8.86 -5.38 -10.83
N GLU A 47 9.33 -6.60 -10.62
CA GLU A 47 9.23 -7.25 -9.32
C GLU A 47 9.98 -6.47 -8.25
N ALA A 48 11.21 -6.04 -8.53
CA ALA A 48 12.01 -5.24 -7.60
C ALA A 48 11.32 -3.91 -7.29
N GLN A 49 10.74 -3.27 -8.31
CA GLN A 49 10.03 -2.01 -8.15
C GLN A 49 8.79 -2.16 -7.28
N VAL A 50 7.98 -3.18 -7.51
CA VAL A 50 6.76 -3.42 -6.72
C VAL A 50 7.12 -3.73 -5.27
N LYS A 51 8.15 -4.52 -5.03
CA LYS A 51 8.62 -4.80 -3.67
C LYS A 51 9.04 -3.52 -2.95
N ARG A 52 9.76 -2.63 -3.63
CA ARG A 52 10.19 -1.37 -3.02
C ARG A 52 8.98 -0.51 -2.66
N VAL A 53 7.98 -0.45 -3.51
CA VAL A 53 6.75 0.29 -3.24
C VAL A 53 6.06 -0.26 -1.98
N PHE A 54 5.90 -1.58 -1.87
CA PHE A 54 5.24 -2.16 -0.69
C PHE A 54 6.07 -2.01 0.57
N ASP A 55 7.39 -2.10 0.48
CA ASP A 55 8.26 -1.84 1.63
C ASP A 55 8.10 -0.41 2.11
N ASN A 56 8.01 0.55 1.20
CA ASN A 56 7.79 1.96 1.54
C ASN A 56 6.44 2.16 2.22
N LEU A 57 5.37 1.61 1.64
CA LEU A 57 4.04 1.69 2.24
C LEU A 57 4.00 1.05 3.62
N ARG A 58 4.63 -0.10 3.77
CA ARG A 58 4.64 -0.80 5.05
C ARG A 58 5.32 0.00 6.14
N ALA A 59 6.43 0.66 5.80
CA ALA A 59 7.13 1.53 6.74
C ALA A 59 6.21 2.64 7.25
N VAL A 60 5.43 3.25 6.37
CA VAL A 60 4.48 4.30 6.76
C VAL A 60 3.33 3.73 7.59
N CYS A 61 2.80 2.56 7.23
CA CYS A 61 1.78 1.88 8.03
C CYS A 61 2.27 1.64 9.46
N ARG A 62 3.48 1.16 9.62
CA ARG A 62 4.07 0.87 10.93
C ARG A 62 4.28 2.13 11.74
N GLU A 63 4.71 3.21 11.11
CA GLU A 63 4.85 4.50 11.79
C GLU A 63 3.50 5.00 12.29
N ALA A 64 2.43 4.72 11.56
CA ALA A 64 1.09 5.12 11.93
C ALA A 64 0.48 4.24 13.03
N GLY A 65 1.12 3.14 13.39
CA GLY A 65 0.66 2.25 14.46
C GLY A 65 -0.05 1.00 14.00
N GLY A 66 0.07 0.66 12.72
CA GLY A 66 -0.53 -0.56 12.17
C GLY A 66 0.44 -1.35 11.31
N ASP A 67 -0.10 -2.19 10.47
CA ASP A 67 0.64 -2.95 9.47
C ASP A 67 -0.34 -3.32 8.35
N PHE A 68 0.09 -4.13 7.41
CA PHE A 68 -0.71 -4.49 6.25
C PHE A 68 -1.98 -5.27 6.59
N ASP A 69 -2.03 -5.94 7.71
CA ASP A 69 -3.26 -6.60 8.19
C ASP A 69 -4.38 -5.61 8.53
N ARG A 70 -4.06 -4.33 8.62
CA ARG A 70 -5.01 -3.26 8.90
C ARG A 70 -5.37 -2.45 7.66
N VAL A 71 -4.75 -2.74 6.53
CA VAL A 71 -5.02 -2.01 5.29
C VAL A 71 -6.36 -2.48 4.72
N ALA A 72 -7.27 -1.52 4.50
CA ALA A 72 -8.61 -1.80 4.01
C ALA A 72 -8.70 -1.73 2.48
N ARG A 73 -7.89 -0.89 1.86
CA ARG A 73 -7.92 -0.68 0.41
C ARG A 73 -6.55 -0.29 -0.11
N VAL A 74 -6.20 -0.80 -1.29
CA VAL A 74 -5.06 -0.33 -2.08
C VAL A 74 -5.53 0.03 -3.48
N THR A 75 -4.91 1.06 -4.06
CA THR A 75 -5.06 1.36 -5.48
C THR A 75 -3.68 1.26 -6.12
N VAL A 76 -3.59 0.47 -7.17
CA VAL A 76 -2.36 0.22 -7.91
C VAL A 76 -2.45 0.93 -9.25
N TYR A 77 -1.47 1.78 -9.52
CA TYR A 77 -1.35 2.51 -10.79
C TYR A 77 -0.17 1.94 -11.56
N LEU A 78 -0.41 1.57 -12.81
CA LEU A 78 0.62 0.97 -13.68
C LEU A 78 0.65 1.71 -15.01
N THR A 79 1.85 2.00 -15.50
CA THR A 79 2.01 2.54 -16.85
C THR A 79 1.82 1.46 -17.92
N ASP A 80 1.96 0.18 -17.53
CA ASP A 80 1.71 -0.97 -18.39
C ASP A 80 0.93 -2.01 -17.60
N LEU A 81 -0.35 -2.20 -17.94
CA LEU A 81 -1.21 -3.16 -17.25
C LEU A 81 -0.74 -4.62 -17.43
N ALA A 82 0.13 -4.91 -18.38
CA ALA A 82 0.71 -6.24 -18.51
C ALA A 82 1.52 -6.62 -17.25
N ASN A 83 1.95 -5.64 -16.46
CA ASN A 83 2.66 -5.88 -15.21
C ASN A 83 1.75 -6.25 -14.04
N PHE A 84 0.43 -6.23 -14.23
CA PHE A 84 -0.50 -6.52 -13.15
C PHE A 84 -0.32 -7.91 -12.55
N ALA A 85 -0.03 -8.91 -13.38
CA ALA A 85 0.19 -10.28 -12.90
C ALA A 85 1.34 -10.33 -11.90
N LYS A 86 2.42 -9.58 -12.15
CA LYS A 86 3.56 -9.52 -11.24
C LYS A 86 3.21 -8.78 -9.95
N VAL A 87 2.43 -7.72 -10.04
CA VAL A 87 1.94 -7.00 -8.84
C VAL A 87 1.14 -7.96 -7.96
N ASN A 88 0.24 -8.73 -8.57
CA ASN A 88 -0.60 -9.66 -7.83
C ASN A 88 0.24 -10.74 -7.13
N GLU A 89 1.26 -11.24 -7.81
CA GLU A 89 2.20 -12.22 -7.25
C GLU A 89 2.96 -11.65 -6.05
N VAL A 90 3.47 -10.42 -6.16
CA VAL A 90 4.19 -9.78 -5.06
C VAL A 90 3.25 -9.47 -3.90
N MET A 91 2.04 -8.99 -4.18
CA MET A 91 1.06 -8.74 -3.13
C MET A 91 0.77 -9.99 -2.29
N ALA A 92 0.73 -11.15 -2.91
CA ALA A 92 0.48 -12.39 -2.19
C ALA A 92 1.56 -12.70 -1.15
N ALA A 93 2.77 -12.15 -1.32
CA ALA A 93 3.85 -12.31 -0.34
C ALA A 93 3.77 -11.28 0.79
N TYR A 94 3.09 -10.17 0.58
CA TYR A 94 3.01 -9.07 1.56
C TYR A 94 1.70 -9.05 2.35
N PHE A 95 0.62 -9.56 1.78
CA PHE A 95 -0.72 -9.52 2.37
C PHE A 95 -1.24 -10.92 2.64
N ASN A 96 -2.07 -11.04 3.67
CA ASN A 96 -2.76 -12.27 4.02
C ASN A 96 -4.26 -12.08 3.89
N GLU A 97 -4.99 -13.18 3.79
CA GLU A 97 -6.45 -13.11 3.88
C GLU A 97 -6.91 -12.67 5.28
N PRO A 98 -7.95 -11.84 5.36
CA PRO A 98 -8.70 -11.28 4.22
C PRO A 98 -7.89 -10.18 3.52
N TYR A 99 -7.82 -10.27 2.20
CA TYR A 99 -7.09 -9.29 1.41
C TYR A 99 -7.80 -7.93 1.44
N PRO A 100 -7.07 -6.83 1.28
CA PRO A 100 -7.71 -5.51 1.16
C PRO A 100 -8.52 -5.42 -0.14
N ALA A 101 -9.49 -4.52 -0.15
CA ALA A 101 -10.13 -4.13 -1.40
C ALA A 101 -9.08 -3.50 -2.31
N ARG A 102 -9.23 -3.63 -3.64
CA ARG A 102 -8.20 -3.19 -4.57
C ARG A 102 -8.80 -2.72 -5.89
N ALA A 103 -8.17 -1.71 -6.48
CA ALA A 103 -8.32 -1.36 -7.87
C ALA A 103 -6.95 -1.35 -8.52
N ALA A 104 -6.87 -1.77 -9.78
CA ALA A 104 -5.66 -1.66 -10.60
C ALA A 104 -6.01 -0.84 -11.84
N ILE A 105 -5.25 0.22 -12.08
CA ILE A 105 -5.57 1.23 -13.08
C ILE A 105 -4.35 1.47 -13.95
N GLY A 106 -4.56 1.44 -15.29
CA GLY A 106 -3.54 1.85 -16.24
C GLY A 106 -3.52 3.37 -16.34
N VAL A 107 -2.34 3.96 -16.33
CA VAL A 107 -2.13 5.41 -16.42
C VAL A 107 -1.11 5.73 -17.49
N ALA A 108 -1.19 6.95 -18.02
CA ALA A 108 -0.29 7.38 -19.09
C ALA A 108 1.15 7.52 -18.60
N SER A 109 1.36 8.02 -17.37
CA SER A 109 2.69 8.21 -16.80
C SER A 109 2.57 8.34 -15.28
N LEU A 110 3.70 8.19 -14.62
CA LEU A 110 3.83 8.34 -13.18
C LEU A 110 5.03 9.25 -12.86
N PRO A 111 5.06 9.85 -11.66
CA PRO A 111 6.16 10.72 -11.29
C PRO A 111 7.52 10.04 -11.48
N ARG A 112 8.50 10.79 -11.94
CA ARG A 112 9.87 10.35 -12.16
C ARG A 112 10.03 9.18 -13.11
N GLY A 113 9.04 8.94 -13.95
CA GLY A 113 9.09 7.81 -14.87
C GLY A 113 8.91 6.46 -14.19
N ALA A 114 8.30 6.44 -13.01
CA ALA A 114 8.02 5.18 -12.33
C ALA A 114 7.07 4.31 -13.15
N ALA A 115 7.20 3.01 -13.04
CA ALA A 115 6.33 2.05 -13.71
C ALA A 115 5.13 1.66 -12.83
N VAL A 116 5.19 1.91 -11.54
CA VAL A 116 4.17 1.51 -10.58
C VAL A 116 4.07 2.54 -9.46
N GLU A 117 2.86 2.75 -9.00
CA GLU A 117 2.58 3.54 -7.80
C GLU A 117 1.44 2.88 -7.05
N VAL A 118 1.48 2.90 -5.72
CA VAL A 118 0.40 2.33 -4.89
C VAL A 118 0.08 3.29 -3.76
N ASP A 119 -1.20 3.59 -3.56
CA ASP A 119 -1.68 4.25 -2.36
C ASP A 119 -2.58 3.32 -1.56
N ALA A 120 -2.89 3.69 -0.33
CA ALA A 120 -3.63 2.80 0.54
C ALA A 120 -4.45 3.57 1.57
N ILE A 121 -5.46 2.87 2.11
CA ILE A 121 -6.24 3.34 3.26
C ILE A 121 -6.15 2.26 4.32
N MET A 122 -5.77 2.66 5.54
CA MET A 122 -5.63 1.75 6.68
C MET A 122 -6.62 2.17 7.76
N TYR A 123 -7.22 1.19 8.43
CA TYR A 123 -8.17 1.43 9.50
C TYR A 123 -7.60 0.92 10.82
N LEU A 124 -7.52 1.80 11.83
CA LEU A 124 -6.97 1.49 13.14
C LEU A 124 -8.04 1.45 14.23
N GLY A 125 -9.30 1.53 13.85
CA GLY A 125 -10.40 1.45 14.80
C GLY A 125 -10.65 0.03 15.28
N PRO A 126 -11.77 -0.16 16.02
CA PRO A 126 -12.12 -1.49 16.50
C PRO A 126 -12.23 -2.50 15.38
N ARG A 127 -11.75 -3.71 15.63
CA ARG A 127 -11.88 -4.82 14.68
C ARG A 127 -13.29 -5.38 14.74
N ASP A 128 -13.70 -6.09 13.69
CA ASP A 128 -15.01 -6.71 13.60
C ASP A 128 -15.05 -8.08 14.29
N GLU A 129 -14.28 -8.26 15.37
CA GLU A 129 -14.20 -9.54 16.07
C GLU A 129 -15.53 -10.03 16.60
N ALA A 130 -16.40 -9.09 17.01
CA ALA A 130 -17.74 -9.46 17.46
C ALA A 130 -18.53 -10.19 16.37
N LEU A 131 -18.23 -9.95 15.10
CA LEU A 131 -18.85 -10.57 13.95
C LEU A 131 -18.00 -11.70 13.38
N ALA A 132 -16.79 -11.90 13.89
CA ALA A 132 -15.83 -12.84 13.32
C ALA A 132 -16.37 -14.26 13.16
N PRO A 133 -17.07 -14.87 14.15
CA PRO A 133 -17.58 -16.23 13.96
C PRO A 133 -18.51 -16.37 12.76
N ALA A 134 -19.45 -15.43 12.60
CA ALA A 134 -20.37 -15.45 11.48
C ALA A 134 -19.65 -15.13 10.18
N ALA A 135 -18.75 -14.14 10.21
CA ALA A 135 -17.97 -13.77 9.04
C ALA A 135 -17.04 -14.91 8.60
N ALA A 136 -16.41 -15.59 9.54
CA ALA A 136 -15.55 -16.72 9.24
C ALA A 136 -16.33 -17.88 8.60
N ALA A 137 -17.52 -18.19 9.13
CA ALA A 137 -18.37 -19.21 8.56
C ALA A 137 -18.79 -18.87 7.14
N SER A 138 -19.14 -17.61 6.89
CA SER A 138 -19.50 -17.13 5.57
C SER A 138 -18.31 -17.20 4.62
N ALA A 139 -17.14 -16.82 5.08
CA ALA A 139 -15.92 -16.84 4.26
C ALA A 139 -15.54 -18.27 3.87
N THR A 140 -15.70 -19.24 4.77
CA THR A 140 -15.38 -20.63 4.46
C THR A 140 -16.38 -21.24 3.49
N ALA A 141 -17.60 -20.73 3.42
CA ALA A 141 -18.61 -21.17 2.46
C ALA A 141 -18.35 -20.63 1.05
N LYS A 142 -17.45 -19.70 0.89
CA LYS A 142 -17.11 -19.08 -0.40
C LYS A 142 -15.72 -19.51 -0.81
N PRO A 143 -15.62 -20.33 -1.83
CA PRO A 143 -14.32 -20.73 -2.36
C PRO A 143 -13.52 -19.58 -2.91
#